data_b018e0df644bf3215e13c73de7bddbb1
#
_entry.id   b018e0df644bf3215e13c73de7bddbb1
#
_cell.length_a   1.000
_cell.length_b   1.000
_cell.length_c   1.000
_cell.angle_alpha   90.00
_cell.angle_beta   90.00
_cell.angle_gamma   90.00
#
_symmetry.space_group_name_H-M   'P 1'
#
loop_
_entity.id
_entity.type
_entity.pdbx_description
1 polymer ?
#
loop_
_entity_poly.entity_id
_entity_poly.type
_entity_poly.pdbx_seq_one_letter_code
_entity_poly.pdbx_strand_id
1 'polypeptide(L)'
;MNKTVIIGGGAWGCALGSAVLEKKTTPFILTSSPKRANDINNGKSSRFDDNDIQLKLKAGTKPKDILEGASVVILATEVDRVLSFIKAIKDFTNKNCAVLIASKGFGNKGEIIPLILKEKLKNDNIGVISGPSFAYEVIKKKPTALVVAGNKDIIKLTTDLFHSNKLRIYGSEDIIGTSISGAMKNVIAIASGIVYGLNLGENARAAILTRGLAETARLVEGLGGNFETVFGLAGIGDMALSSLSMTSRNFAWGYSLAKKLPFKNNLVEGLKASKMAIKNAEKLNLEMPITRFVTVTNQDNLDLKIEVEKMLNRPPKLEWIK
;
A
#
# COMPACT_ATOMS: atom_id res chain seq x y z
N MET A 1 -8.26 -26.08 10.92
CA MET A 1 -7.29 -24.96 10.77
C MET A 1 -7.64 -24.21 9.51
N ASN A 2 -7.73 -22.89 9.58
CA ASN A 2 -8.05 -22.07 8.41
C ASN A 2 -6.86 -22.01 7.46
N LYS A 3 -7.03 -22.50 6.22
CA LYS A 3 -6.00 -22.40 5.17
C LYS A 3 -5.85 -20.93 4.76
N THR A 4 -4.66 -20.36 4.94
CA THR A 4 -4.33 -19.00 4.56
C THR A 4 -3.47 -19.01 3.29
N VAL A 5 -3.86 -18.25 2.29
CA VAL A 5 -3.13 -18.08 1.04
C VAL A 5 -2.77 -16.61 0.83
N ILE A 6 -1.53 -16.36 0.43
CA ILE A 6 -1.05 -15.02 0.08
C ILE A 6 -0.78 -14.99 -1.41
N ILE A 7 -1.49 -14.13 -2.13
CA ILE A 7 -1.28 -13.91 -3.55
C ILE A 7 -0.25 -12.80 -3.74
N GLY A 8 0.96 -13.20 -4.12
CA GLY A 8 2.08 -12.30 -4.31
C GLY A 8 3.34 -12.75 -3.55
N GLY A 9 4.32 -13.31 -4.25
CA GLY A 9 5.62 -13.73 -3.70
C GLY A 9 6.67 -12.59 -3.67
N GLY A 10 6.23 -11.34 -3.51
CA GLY A 10 7.12 -10.20 -3.31
C GLY A 10 7.59 -10.07 -1.85
N ALA A 11 8.41 -9.05 -1.56
CA ALA A 11 8.91 -8.79 -0.21
C ALA A 11 7.76 -8.71 0.83
N TRP A 12 6.70 -7.94 0.51
CA TRP A 12 5.57 -7.76 1.41
C TRP A 12 4.77 -9.04 1.63
N GLY A 13 4.50 -9.82 0.58
CA GLY A 13 3.81 -11.11 0.71
C GLY A 13 4.61 -12.12 1.56
N CYS A 14 5.93 -12.19 1.37
CA CYS A 14 6.80 -13.03 2.19
C CYS A 14 6.84 -12.57 3.66
N ALA A 15 6.86 -11.25 3.91
CA ALA A 15 6.84 -10.70 5.26
C ALA A 15 5.52 -11.03 5.99
N LEU A 16 4.36 -10.85 5.31
CA LEU A 16 3.06 -11.24 5.84
C LEU A 16 2.98 -12.75 6.09
N GLY A 17 3.47 -13.57 5.15
CA GLY A 17 3.52 -15.02 5.33
C GLY A 17 4.34 -15.44 6.55
N SER A 18 5.47 -14.81 6.77
CA SER A 18 6.31 -15.07 7.94
C SER A 18 5.63 -14.68 9.26
N ALA A 19 4.87 -13.58 9.24
CA ALA A 19 4.10 -13.14 10.41
C ALA A 19 2.93 -14.10 10.74
N VAL A 20 2.23 -14.61 9.72
CA VAL A 20 1.20 -15.66 9.90
C VAL A 20 1.77 -16.95 10.45
N LEU A 21 2.96 -17.34 9.98
CA LEU A 21 3.62 -18.57 10.41
C LEU A 21 3.89 -18.61 11.92
N GLU A 22 4.13 -17.46 12.56
CA GLU A 22 4.33 -17.38 14.01
C GLU A 22 3.11 -17.85 14.82
N LYS A 23 1.93 -17.88 14.22
CA LYS A 23 0.68 -18.41 14.81
C LYS A 23 0.50 -19.93 14.62
N LYS A 24 1.56 -20.66 14.30
CA LYS A 24 1.54 -22.11 14.01
C LYS A 24 0.62 -22.48 12.84
N THR A 25 0.39 -21.55 11.94
CA THR A 25 -0.36 -21.74 10.69
C THR A 25 0.65 -21.72 9.54
N THR A 26 0.54 -22.65 8.59
CA THR A 26 1.43 -22.66 7.41
C THR A 26 0.73 -21.95 6.26
N PRO A 27 1.06 -20.69 5.96
CA PRO A 27 0.51 -20.00 4.82
C PRO A 27 1.14 -20.49 3.52
N PHE A 28 0.37 -20.42 2.43
CA PHE A 28 0.85 -20.72 1.09
C PHE A 28 0.99 -19.44 0.28
N ILE A 29 2.07 -19.33 -0.47
CA ILE A 29 2.31 -18.20 -1.39
C ILE A 29 1.91 -18.62 -2.81
N LEU A 30 0.97 -17.90 -3.42
CA LEU A 30 0.69 -18.01 -4.85
C LEU A 30 1.50 -16.95 -5.59
N THR A 31 2.36 -17.37 -6.51
CA THR A 31 3.17 -16.47 -7.35
C THR A 31 3.10 -16.87 -8.81
N SER A 32 3.22 -15.92 -9.75
CA SER A 32 3.24 -16.21 -11.18
C SER A 32 4.61 -16.70 -11.69
N SER A 33 5.67 -16.61 -10.88
CA SER A 33 7.03 -16.97 -11.27
C SER A 33 7.43 -18.32 -10.68
N PRO A 34 7.67 -19.38 -11.52
CA PRO A 34 8.19 -20.65 -11.04
C PRO A 34 9.52 -20.51 -10.30
N LYS A 35 10.43 -19.66 -10.82
CA LYS A 35 11.71 -19.38 -10.15
C LYS A 35 11.48 -18.86 -8.73
N ARG A 36 10.57 -17.88 -8.57
CA ARG A 36 10.27 -17.31 -7.25
C ARG A 36 9.62 -18.32 -6.32
N ALA A 37 8.74 -19.18 -6.83
CA ALA A 37 8.16 -20.26 -6.02
C ALA A 37 9.26 -21.20 -5.52
N ASN A 38 10.19 -21.59 -6.39
CA ASN A 38 11.33 -22.43 -6.02
C ASN A 38 12.24 -21.76 -4.98
N ASP A 39 12.58 -20.47 -5.19
CA ASP A 39 13.40 -19.71 -4.22
C ASP A 39 12.74 -19.72 -2.83
N ILE A 40 11.43 -19.41 -2.74
CA ILE A 40 10.69 -19.39 -1.48
C ILE A 40 10.68 -20.78 -0.81
N ASN A 41 10.45 -21.85 -1.57
CA ASN A 41 10.44 -23.23 -1.06
C ASN A 41 11.83 -23.64 -0.54
N ASN A 42 12.90 -23.08 -1.09
CA ASN A 42 14.28 -23.27 -0.64
C ASN A 42 14.72 -22.27 0.45
N GLY A 43 13.77 -21.56 1.06
CA GLY A 43 14.04 -20.64 2.16
C GLY A 43 14.62 -19.29 1.75
N LYS A 44 14.68 -18.99 0.45
CA LYS A 44 15.30 -17.78 -0.10
C LYS A 44 14.26 -16.79 -0.65
N SER A 45 14.64 -15.53 -0.72
CA SER A 45 13.89 -14.54 -1.49
C SER A 45 14.86 -13.53 -2.12
N SER A 46 14.84 -13.42 -3.44
CA SER A 46 15.59 -12.40 -4.19
C SER A 46 15.18 -10.95 -3.90
N ARG A 47 14.23 -10.75 -2.99
CA ARG A 47 13.75 -9.44 -2.56
C ARG A 47 14.36 -8.96 -1.24
N PHE A 48 15.15 -9.79 -0.60
CA PHE A 48 15.90 -9.48 0.61
C PHE A 48 17.38 -9.82 0.35
N ASP A 49 18.21 -8.81 0.31
CA ASP A 49 19.68 -8.97 0.10
C ASP A 49 20.39 -9.38 1.41
N ASP A 50 19.71 -10.15 2.25
CA ASP A 50 20.17 -10.54 3.57
C ASP A 50 20.16 -12.07 3.68
N ASN A 51 21.34 -12.65 3.78
CA ASN A 51 21.56 -14.10 3.88
C ASN A 51 21.01 -14.67 5.19
N ASP A 52 20.76 -13.83 6.21
CA ASP A 52 20.22 -14.26 7.50
C ASP A 52 18.70 -14.46 7.48
N ILE A 53 18.03 -14.07 6.39
CA ILE A 53 16.60 -14.27 6.23
C ILE A 53 16.35 -15.63 5.59
N GLN A 54 15.90 -16.60 6.41
CA GLN A 54 15.40 -17.89 5.94
C GLN A 54 13.87 -17.91 5.99
N LEU A 55 13.24 -18.05 4.82
CA LEU A 55 11.81 -18.21 4.70
C LEU A 55 11.39 -19.65 5.01
N LYS A 56 10.44 -19.83 5.94
CA LYS A 56 9.82 -21.14 6.22
C LYS A 56 8.43 -21.20 5.58
N LEU A 57 8.33 -20.82 4.31
CA LEU A 57 7.07 -20.68 3.56
C LEU A 57 6.98 -21.74 2.47
N LYS A 58 5.75 -22.06 2.05
CA LYS A 58 5.48 -22.89 0.89
C LYS A 58 4.91 -22.04 -0.23
N ALA A 59 5.33 -22.27 -1.48
CA ALA A 59 4.89 -21.49 -2.63
C ALA A 59 4.58 -22.36 -3.84
N GLY A 60 3.67 -21.91 -4.68
CA GLY A 60 3.34 -22.54 -5.94
C GLY A 60 2.81 -21.53 -6.96
N THR A 61 2.56 -22.02 -8.20
CA THR A 61 2.16 -21.15 -9.32
C THR A 61 0.76 -21.44 -9.86
N LYS A 62 0.18 -22.57 -9.50
CA LYS A 62 -1.15 -22.98 -10.01
C LYS A 62 -2.23 -22.52 -9.04
N PRO A 63 -3.14 -21.60 -9.47
CA PRO A 63 -4.18 -21.05 -8.59
C PRO A 63 -5.05 -22.13 -7.96
N LYS A 64 -5.50 -23.13 -8.71
CA LYS A 64 -6.35 -24.21 -8.20
C LYS A 64 -5.68 -24.92 -7.01
N ASP A 65 -4.46 -25.41 -7.19
CA ASP A 65 -3.77 -26.23 -6.17
C ASP A 65 -3.52 -25.43 -4.86
N ILE A 66 -3.32 -24.13 -4.99
CA ILE A 66 -3.00 -23.27 -3.85
C ILE A 66 -4.24 -22.69 -3.19
N LEU A 67 -5.26 -22.25 -3.96
CA LEU A 67 -6.46 -21.59 -3.42
C LEU A 67 -7.53 -22.57 -2.95
N GLU A 68 -7.53 -23.82 -3.42
CA GLU A 68 -8.56 -24.79 -3.07
C GLU A 68 -8.73 -24.93 -1.55
N GLY A 69 -9.96 -24.68 -1.09
CA GLY A 69 -10.32 -24.72 0.32
C GLY A 69 -9.74 -23.58 1.18
N ALA A 70 -9.19 -22.52 0.59
CA ALA A 70 -8.71 -21.40 1.37
C ALA A 70 -9.84 -20.69 2.10
N SER A 71 -9.63 -20.41 3.38
CA SER A 71 -10.53 -19.64 4.23
C SER A 71 -10.12 -18.16 4.33
N VAL A 72 -8.83 -17.89 4.07
CA VAL A 72 -8.27 -16.53 4.07
C VAL A 72 -7.38 -16.36 2.84
N VAL A 73 -7.63 -15.33 2.05
CA VAL A 73 -6.78 -14.90 0.95
C VAL A 73 -6.25 -13.50 1.20
N ILE A 74 -4.94 -13.31 1.13
CA ILE A 74 -4.29 -12.01 1.29
C ILE A 74 -3.71 -11.58 -0.05
N LEU A 75 -4.17 -10.44 -0.58
CA LEU A 75 -3.75 -9.89 -1.86
C LEU A 75 -2.56 -8.95 -1.64
N ALA A 76 -1.34 -9.45 -1.82
CA ALA A 76 -0.07 -8.73 -1.66
C ALA A 76 0.69 -8.60 -3.01
N THR A 77 -0.05 -8.37 -4.07
CA THR A 77 0.45 -8.17 -5.43
C THR A 77 0.35 -6.69 -5.85
N GLU A 78 0.78 -6.36 -7.06
CA GLU A 78 0.55 -5.04 -7.65
C GLU A 78 -0.95 -4.77 -7.75
N VAL A 79 -1.38 -3.55 -7.43
CA VAL A 79 -2.81 -3.18 -7.36
C VAL A 79 -3.55 -3.49 -8.67
N ASP A 80 -2.88 -3.32 -9.83
CA ASP A 80 -3.43 -3.60 -11.15
C ASP A 80 -3.81 -5.05 -11.38
N ARG A 81 -3.14 -5.94 -10.67
CA ARG A 81 -3.36 -7.39 -10.78
C ARG A 81 -4.41 -7.91 -9.80
N VAL A 82 -4.80 -7.12 -8.80
CA VAL A 82 -5.74 -7.57 -7.75
C VAL A 82 -7.04 -8.09 -8.36
N LEU A 83 -7.63 -7.32 -9.25
CA LEU A 83 -8.92 -7.69 -9.87
C LEU A 83 -8.84 -8.93 -10.78
N SER A 84 -7.67 -9.27 -11.31
CA SER A 84 -7.49 -10.46 -12.14
C SER A 84 -7.65 -11.78 -11.36
N PHE A 85 -7.54 -11.73 -10.04
CA PHE A 85 -7.71 -12.92 -9.19
C PHE A 85 -9.15 -13.20 -8.76
N ILE A 86 -10.11 -12.32 -9.09
CA ILE A 86 -11.53 -12.49 -8.71
C ILE A 86 -12.07 -13.84 -9.13
N LYS A 87 -11.83 -14.24 -10.39
CA LYS A 87 -12.30 -15.53 -10.90
C LYS A 87 -11.69 -16.68 -10.11
N ALA A 88 -10.40 -16.71 -9.91
CA ALA A 88 -9.72 -17.77 -9.18
C ALA A 88 -10.17 -17.84 -7.71
N ILE A 89 -10.43 -16.70 -7.07
CA ILE A 89 -10.96 -16.66 -5.70
C ILE A 89 -12.37 -17.28 -5.69
N LYS A 90 -13.25 -16.90 -6.62
CA LYS A 90 -14.61 -17.49 -6.71
C LYS A 90 -14.60 -18.99 -6.92
N ASP A 91 -13.74 -19.46 -7.84
CA ASP A 91 -13.78 -20.84 -8.31
C ASP A 91 -13.15 -21.83 -7.33
N PHE A 92 -12.17 -21.37 -6.51
CA PHE A 92 -11.31 -22.27 -5.75
C PHE A 92 -11.32 -22.07 -4.23
N THR A 93 -11.88 -20.98 -3.72
CA THR A 93 -11.92 -20.74 -2.26
C THR A 93 -13.26 -21.13 -1.65
N ASN A 94 -13.31 -21.18 -0.33
CA ASN A 94 -14.57 -21.36 0.40
C ASN A 94 -15.51 -20.18 0.14
N LYS A 95 -16.82 -20.41 0.13
CA LYS A 95 -17.85 -19.39 -0.15
C LYS A 95 -17.73 -18.13 0.73
N ASN A 96 -17.35 -18.30 2.00
CA ASN A 96 -17.20 -17.21 2.97
C ASN A 96 -15.71 -16.86 3.21
N CYS A 97 -14.84 -17.12 2.22
CA CYS A 97 -13.44 -16.82 2.32
C CYS A 97 -13.20 -15.34 2.64
N ALA A 98 -12.44 -15.05 3.68
CA ALA A 98 -12.00 -13.68 3.98
C ALA A 98 -10.95 -13.23 2.96
N VAL A 99 -11.15 -12.07 2.35
CA VAL A 99 -10.20 -11.51 1.36
C VAL A 99 -9.63 -10.21 1.91
N LEU A 100 -8.33 -10.23 2.21
CA LEU A 100 -7.58 -9.11 2.78
C LEU A 100 -6.72 -8.46 1.70
N ILE A 101 -6.89 -7.16 1.49
CA ILE A 101 -6.12 -6.40 0.51
C ILE A 101 -4.94 -5.76 1.24
N ALA A 102 -3.73 -6.18 0.90
CA ALA A 102 -2.47 -5.63 1.40
C ALA A 102 -1.72 -4.82 0.31
N SER A 103 -2.33 -4.72 -0.87
CA SER A 103 -1.89 -3.84 -1.96
C SER A 103 -2.38 -2.41 -1.72
N LYS A 104 -1.59 -1.42 -2.12
CA LYS A 104 -1.87 0.00 -1.89
C LYS A 104 -2.01 0.73 -3.23
N GLY A 105 -3.18 1.33 -3.51
CA GLY A 105 -3.44 2.05 -4.75
C GLY A 105 -4.91 2.04 -5.15
N PHE A 106 -5.20 2.75 -6.23
CA PHE A 106 -6.50 2.77 -6.88
C PHE A 106 -6.53 1.77 -8.04
N GLY A 107 -7.72 1.34 -8.43
CA GLY A 107 -7.94 0.64 -9.69
C GLY A 107 -7.65 1.52 -10.91
N ASN A 108 -7.70 0.92 -12.11
CA ASN A 108 -7.32 1.58 -13.37
C ASN A 108 -8.21 2.78 -13.75
N LYS A 109 -9.42 2.84 -13.22
CA LYS A 109 -10.37 3.93 -13.44
C LYS A 109 -10.54 4.85 -12.22
N GLY A 110 -9.70 4.68 -11.19
CA GLY A 110 -9.77 5.40 -9.93
C GLY A 110 -10.65 4.71 -8.88
N GLU A 111 -11.01 3.44 -9.10
CA GLU A 111 -11.87 2.70 -8.18
C GLU A 111 -11.17 2.39 -6.86
N ILE A 112 -11.97 2.33 -5.79
CA ILE A 112 -11.55 1.86 -4.48
C ILE A 112 -11.66 0.33 -4.49
N ILE A 113 -10.52 -0.36 -4.55
CA ILE A 113 -10.42 -1.81 -4.78
C ILE A 113 -11.29 -2.66 -3.85
N PRO A 114 -11.32 -2.43 -2.51
CA PRO A 114 -12.16 -3.24 -1.63
C PRO A 114 -13.66 -3.18 -1.98
N LEU A 115 -14.16 -2.05 -2.45
CA LEU A 115 -15.56 -1.92 -2.86
C LEU A 115 -15.86 -2.76 -4.10
N ILE A 116 -14.96 -2.76 -5.08
CA ILE A 116 -15.08 -3.60 -6.28
C ILE A 116 -15.01 -5.09 -5.93
N LEU A 117 -14.11 -5.48 -5.03
CA LEU A 117 -14.04 -6.88 -4.60
C LEU A 117 -15.29 -7.32 -3.87
N LYS A 118 -15.84 -6.48 -2.97
CA LYS A 118 -17.09 -6.75 -2.26
C LYS A 118 -18.24 -6.99 -3.24
N GLU A 119 -18.40 -6.09 -4.22
CA GLU A 119 -19.43 -6.21 -5.27
C GLU A 119 -19.23 -7.46 -6.12
N LYS A 120 -18.02 -7.64 -6.69
CA LYS A 120 -17.73 -8.72 -7.65
C LYS A 120 -17.71 -10.09 -7.00
N LEU A 121 -17.21 -10.23 -5.79
CA LEU A 121 -17.22 -11.50 -5.06
C LEU A 121 -18.57 -11.78 -4.38
N LYS A 122 -19.45 -10.80 -4.25
CA LYS A 122 -20.68 -10.85 -3.44
C LYS A 122 -20.38 -11.35 -2.03
N ASN A 123 -19.37 -10.78 -1.41
CA ASN A 123 -18.81 -11.23 -0.16
C ASN A 123 -18.47 -10.00 0.73
N ASP A 124 -19.04 -9.96 1.92
CA ASP A 124 -18.81 -8.87 2.89
C ASP A 124 -17.52 -9.06 3.71
N ASN A 125 -16.90 -10.24 3.63
CA ASN A 125 -15.66 -10.56 4.34
C ASN A 125 -14.43 -9.99 3.60
N ILE A 126 -14.48 -8.71 3.29
CA ILE A 126 -13.39 -7.97 2.65
C ILE A 126 -12.73 -7.06 3.67
N GLY A 127 -11.39 -7.07 3.71
CA GLY A 127 -10.62 -6.18 4.56
C GLY A 127 -9.42 -5.56 3.87
N VAL A 128 -8.89 -4.51 4.47
CA VAL A 128 -7.66 -3.81 4.02
C VAL A 128 -6.62 -3.86 5.12
N ILE A 129 -5.38 -4.23 4.79
CA ILE A 129 -4.22 -4.14 5.68
C ILE A 129 -3.37 -2.95 5.22
N SER A 130 -3.11 -2.02 6.13
CA SER A 130 -2.30 -0.83 5.88
C SER A 130 -1.48 -0.45 7.12
N GLY A 131 -0.72 0.65 7.04
CA GLY A 131 0.10 1.17 8.14
C GLY A 131 1.59 1.12 7.88
N PRO A 132 2.40 1.75 8.78
CA PRO A 132 3.84 1.90 8.64
C PRO A 132 4.56 0.56 8.76
N SER A 133 5.01 -0.01 7.64
CA SER A 133 5.56 -1.37 7.61
C SER A 133 6.48 -1.61 6.43
N PHE A 134 7.76 -1.45 6.62
CA PHE A 134 8.73 -1.97 5.67
C PHE A 134 8.82 -3.49 5.80
N ALA A 135 8.68 -4.19 4.66
CA ALA A 135 8.68 -5.67 4.63
C ALA A 135 9.92 -6.27 5.29
N TYR A 136 11.10 -5.65 5.11
CA TYR A 136 12.35 -6.07 5.72
C TYR A 136 12.28 -6.01 7.26
N GLU A 137 11.66 -4.96 7.83
CA GLU A 137 11.55 -4.82 9.27
C GLU A 137 10.56 -5.82 9.88
N VAL A 138 9.45 -6.07 9.19
CA VAL A 138 8.47 -7.07 9.62
C VAL A 138 9.10 -8.46 9.64
N ILE A 139 9.84 -8.84 8.61
CA ILE A 139 10.46 -10.16 8.53
C ILE A 139 11.60 -10.35 9.56
N LYS A 140 12.30 -9.26 9.89
CA LYS A 140 13.29 -9.19 10.97
C LYS A 140 12.66 -9.04 12.36
N LYS A 141 11.32 -9.14 12.46
CA LYS A 141 10.56 -9.04 13.71
C LYS A 141 10.82 -7.77 14.51
N LYS A 142 11.10 -6.65 13.82
CA LYS A 142 11.15 -5.35 14.47
C LYS A 142 9.75 -4.90 14.88
N PRO A 143 9.60 -4.16 15.98
CA PRO A 143 8.31 -3.67 16.42
C PRO A 143 7.59 -2.92 15.30
N THR A 144 6.40 -3.38 14.95
CA THR A 144 5.60 -2.84 13.85
C THR A 144 4.13 -2.73 14.28
N ALA A 145 3.44 -1.72 13.79
CA ALA A 145 2.01 -1.56 13.98
C ALA A 145 1.30 -1.47 12.62
N LEU A 146 0.22 -2.23 12.47
CA LEU A 146 -0.66 -2.22 11.30
C LEU A 146 -2.07 -1.86 11.70
N VAL A 147 -2.82 -1.31 10.76
CA VAL A 147 -4.28 -1.19 10.83
C VAL A 147 -4.92 -2.19 9.88
N VAL A 148 -6.00 -2.79 10.35
CA VAL A 148 -6.89 -3.63 9.55
C VAL A 148 -8.25 -2.98 9.53
N ALA A 149 -8.72 -2.66 8.33
CA ALA A 149 -10.05 -2.11 8.13
C ALA A 149 -10.99 -3.16 7.54
N GLY A 150 -12.20 -3.25 8.07
CA GLY A 150 -13.24 -4.19 7.64
C GLY A 150 -14.36 -4.29 8.67
N ASN A 151 -15.26 -5.26 8.48
CA ASN A 151 -16.26 -5.57 9.51
C ASN A 151 -15.61 -6.17 10.77
N LYS A 152 -16.35 -6.31 11.86
CA LYS A 152 -15.84 -6.81 13.15
C LYS A 152 -15.22 -8.21 13.05
N ASP A 153 -15.79 -9.07 12.21
CA ASP A 153 -15.28 -10.44 12.02
C ASP A 153 -13.92 -10.43 11.29
N ILE A 154 -13.77 -9.57 10.28
CA ILE A 154 -12.49 -9.37 9.58
C ILE A 154 -11.44 -8.79 10.51
N ILE A 155 -11.78 -7.80 11.31
CA ILE A 155 -10.87 -7.21 12.31
C ILE A 155 -10.40 -8.29 13.28
N LYS A 156 -11.35 -9.05 13.85
CA LYS A 156 -11.04 -10.12 14.79
C LYS A 156 -10.17 -11.21 14.15
N LEU A 157 -10.59 -11.74 12.99
CA LEU A 157 -9.85 -12.76 12.25
C LEU A 157 -8.41 -12.33 11.97
N THR A 158 -8.23 -11.11 11.50
CA THR A 158 -6.91 -10.60 11.13
C THR A 158 -6.05 -10.32 12.36
N THR A 159 -6.66 -9.87 13.44
CA THR A 159 -5.96 -9.73 14.73
C THR A 159 -5.48 -11.09 15.22
N ASP A 160 -6.33 -12.11 15.22
CA ASP A 160 -5.96 -13.47 15.64
C ASP A 160 -4.84 -14.05 14.74
N LEU A 161 -4.82 -13.66 13.45
CA LEU A 161 -3.85 -14.15 12.47
C LEU A 161 -2.48 -13.50 12.59
N PHE A 162 -2.39 -12.22 12.95
CA PHE A 162 -1.16 -11.44 12.89
C PHE A 162 -0.66 -10.90 14.23
N HIS A 163 -1.55 -10.62 15.19
CA HIS A 163 -1.17 -9.91 16.40
C HIS A 163 -0.14 -10.70 17.24
N SER A 164 0.97 -10.06 17.55
CA SER A 164 2.06 -10.62 18.35
C SER A 164 2.76 -9.52 19.16
N ASN A 165 3.72 -9.89 20.01
CA ASN A 165 4.55 -8.91 20.74
C ASN A 165 5.40 -8.01 19.83
N LYS A 166 5.56 -8.38 18.56
CA LYS A 166 6.34 -7.64 17.57
C LYS A 166 5.48 -6.99 16.50
N LEU A 167 4.27 -7.49 16.27
CA LEU A 167 3.34 -6.98 15.26
C LEU A 167 2.00 -6.65 15.91
N ARG A 168 1.76 -5.37 16.16
CA ARG A 168 0.52 -4.90 16.78
C ARG A 168 -0.54 -4.59 15.72
N ILE A 169 -1.75 -5.09 15.91
CA ILE A 169 -2.88 -4.87 15.01
C ILE A 169 -3.89 -3.93 15.67
N TYR A 170 -4.31 -2.91 14.93
CA TYR A 170 -5.39 -2.01 15.28
C TYR A 170 -6.56 -2.20 14.30
N GLY A 171 -7.78 -2.24 14.81
CA GLY A 171 -8.99 -2.34 14.00
C GLY A 171 -9.52 -0.97 13.56
N SER A 172 -10.14 -0.94 12.38
CA SER A 172 -10.91 0.19 11.86
C SER A 172 -12.13 -0.32 11.10
N GLU A 173 -13.24 0.38 11.15
CA GLU A 173 -14.39 0.07 10.30
C GLU A 173 -14.36 0.87 8.98
N ASP A 174 -13.46 1.84 8.85
CA ASP A 174 -13.28 2.67 7.65
C ASP A 174 -12.37 2.01 6.61
N ILE A 175 -12.95 1.19 5.77
CA ILE A 175 -12.25 0.50 4.68
C ILE A 175 -11.85 1.48 3.55
N ILE A 176 -12.65 2.54 3.35
CA ILE A 176 -12.44 3.55 2.31
C ILE A 176 -11.25 4.43 2.68
N GLY A 177 -11.29 5.07 3.83
CA GLY A 177 -10.21 5.94 4.30
C GLY A 177 -8.89 5.22 4.44
N THR A 178 -8.91 3.97 4.96
CA THR A 178 -7.69 3.14 5.06
C THR A 178 -7.10 2.81 3.68
N SER A 179 -7.93 2.50 2.70
CA SER A 179 -7.49 2.18 1.33
C SER A 179 -6.90 3.40 0.62
N ILE A 180 -7.59 4.55 0.70
CA ILE A 180 -7.17 5.80 0.05
C ILE A 180 -5.88 6.32 0.69
N SER A 181 -5.81 6.36 2.02
CA SER A 181 -4.61 6.78 2.74
C SER A 181 -3.39 5.96 2.35
N GLY A 182 -3.55 4.63 2.26
CA GLY A 182 -2.51 3.72 1.79
C GLY A 182 -2.05 3.99 0.34
N ALA A 183 -2.93 4.47 -0.54
CA ALA A 183 -2.58 4.87 -1.90
C ALA A 183 -1.84 6.22 -1.91
N MET A 184 -2.37 7.21 -1.20
CA MET A 184 -1.88 8.59 -1.19
C MET A 184 -0.50 8.76 -0.56
N LYS A 185 -0.15 7.92 0.43
CA LYS A 185 1.19 7.96 1.03
C LYS A 185 2.32 7.84 -0.01
N ASN A 186 2.10 7.07 -1.08
CA ASN A 186 3.07 6.89 -2.15
C ASN A 186 3.24 8.16 -3.00
N VAL A 187 2.16 8.91 -3.20
CA VAL A 187 2.16 10.19 -3.90
C VAL A 187 2.98 11.22 -3.11
N ILE A 188 2.68 11.34 -1.82
CA ILE A 188 3.37 12.31 -0.96
C ILE A 188 4.84 11.94 -0.76
N ALA A 189 5.17 10.65 -0.72
CA ALA A 189 6.56 10.19 -0.69
C ALA A 189 7.36 10.63 -1.93
N ILE A 190 6.76 10.63 -3.13
CA ILE A 190 7.39 11.17 -4.34
C ILE A 190 7.69 12.65 -4.18
N ALA A 191 6.69 13.46 -3.81
CA ALA A 191 6.85 14.91 -3.64
C ALA A 191 7.93 15.23 -2.59
N SER A 192 7.91 14.53 -1.46
CA SER A 192 8.92 14.67 -0.40
C SER A 192 10.33 14.33 -0.89
N GLY A 193 10.47 13.24 -1.68
CA GLY A 193 11.73 12.84 -2.29
C GLY A 193 12.29 13.90 -3.26
N ILE A 194 11.43 14.52 -4.06
CA ILE A 194 11.81 15.61 -4.96
C ILE A 194 12.31 16.83 -4.18
N VAL A 195 11.54 17.27 -3.17
CA VAL A 195 11.92 18.42 -2.31
C VAL A 195 13.25 18.16 -1.62
N TYR A 196 13.47 16.96 -1.11
CA TYR A 196 14.75 16.54 -0.53
C TYR A 196 15.88 16.55 -1.55
N GLY A 197 15.65 16.01 -2.73
CA GLY A 197 16.62 15.99 -3.82
C GLY A 197 17.01 17.38 -4.34
N LEU A 198 16.08 18.34 -4.32
CA LEU A 198 16.34 19.74 -4.67
C LEU A 198 17.01 20.55 -3.56
N ASN A 199 17.28 19.95 -2.38
CA ASN A 199 17.87 20.59 -1.20
C ASN A 199 17.06 21.81 -0.69
N LEU A 200 15.73 21.73 -0.70
CA LEU A 200 14.85 22.83 -0.27
C LEU A 200 14.68 22.92 1.26
N GLY A 201 15.32 22.02 2.00
CA GLY A 201 15.36 22.02 3.46
C GLY A 201 14.24 21.22 4.14
N GLU A 202 14.38 21.02 5.44
CA GLU A 202 13.47 20.19 6.25
C GLU A 202 12.11 20.89 6.46
N ASN A 203 12.07 22.23 6.51
CA ASN A 203 10.82 22.98 6.62
C ASN A 203 9.91 22.72 5.41
N ALA A 204 10.47 22.71 4.21
CA ALA A 204 9.72 22.41 2.98
C ALA A 204 9.21 20.96 2.99
N ARG A 205 10.02 19.99 3.48
CA ARG A 205 9.59 18.60 3.62
C ARG A 205 8.43 18.45 4.62
N ALA A 206 8.52 19.11 5.78
CA ALA A 206 7.45 19.11 6.76
C ALA A 206 6.16 19.72 6.20
N ALA A 207 6.27 20.82 5.45
CA ALA A 207 5.13 21.44 4.78
C ALA A 207 4.48 20.51 3.73
N ILE A 208 5.28 19.82 2.90
CA ILE A 208 4.77 18.83 1.93
C ILE A 208 4.02 17.70 2.64
N LEU A 209 4.56 17.17 3.73
CA LEU A 209 3.92 16.11 4.49
C LEU A 209 2.57 16.57 5.07
N THR A 210 2.55 17.73 5.74
CA THR A 210 1.35 18.28 6.38
C THR A 210 0.27 18.63 5.35
N ARG A 211 0.66 19.30 4.26
CA ARG A 211 -0.30 19.69 3.20
C ARG A 211 -0.77 18.49 2.39
N GLY A 212 0.11 17.51 2.16
CA GLY A 212 -0.25 16.23 1.54
C GLY A 212 -1.22 15.41 2.38
N LEU A 213 -1.08 15.47 3.71
CA LEU A 213 -2.05 14.87 4.63
C LEU A 213 -3.42 15.55 4.50
N ALA A 214 -3.45 16.89 4.44
CA ALA A 214 -4.69 17.65 4.25
C ALA A 214 -5.37 17.37 2.88
N GLU A 215 -4.59 17.21 1.80
CA GLU A 215 -5.14 16.76 0.51
C GLU A 215 -5.76 15.37 0.61
N THR A 216 -5.05 14.46 1.28
CA THR A 216 -5.53 13.09 1.49
C THR A 216 -6.82 13.07 2.28
N ALA A 217 -6.92 13.88 3.34
CA ALA A 217 -8.11 13.97 4.19
C ALA A 217 -9.35 14.43 3.40
N ARG A 218 -9.21 15.47 2.58
CA ARG A 218 -10.30 15.94 1.72
C ARG A 218 -10.73 14.87 0.70
N LEU A 219 -9.77 14.16 0.11
CA LEU A 219 -10.09 13.09 -0.83
C LEU A 219 -10.79 11.91 -0.14
N VAL A 220 -10.34 11.54 1.05
CA VAL A 220 -10.96 10.48 1.87
C VAL A 220 -12.42 10.84 2.19
N GLU A 221 -12.65 12.03 2.73
CA GLU A 221 -14.00 12.52 3.08
C GLU A 221 -14.90 12.61 1.84
N GLY A 222 -14.39 13.18 0.75
CA GLY A 222 -15.14 13.30 -0.50
C GLY A 222 -15.51 11.98 -1.16
N LEU A 223 -14.78 10.90 -0.87
CA LEU A 223 -15.06 9.55 -1.35
C LEU A 223 -15.81 8.68 -0.32
N GLY A 224 -16.26 9.27 0.79
CA GLY A 224 -17.09 8.62 1.79
C GLY A 224 -16.33 7.85 2.86
N GLY A 225 -15.05 8.12 3.06
CA GLY A 225 -14.28 7.65 4.21
C GLY A 225 -14.28 8.66 5.37
N ASN A 226 -13.72 8.26 6.50
CA ASN A 226 -13.63 9.09 7.70
C ASN A 226 -12.37 9.95 7.68
N PHE A 227 -12.52 11.24 7.87
CA PHE A 227 -11.44 12.21 7.98
C PHE A 227 -10.38 11.79 9.03
N GLU A 228 -10.81 11.31 10.19
CA GLU A 228 -9.94 10.89 11.30
C GLU A 228 -9.00 9.73 10.93
N THR A 229 -9.41 8.86 10.00
CA THR A 229 -8.57 7.74 9.55
C THR A 229 -7.22 8.19 9.02
N VAL A 230 -7.16 9.38 8.44
CA VAL A 230 -5.94 9.95 7.86
C VAL A 230 -4.90 10.31 8.92
N PHE A 231 -5.33 10.59 10.15
CA PHE A 231 -4.43 10.88 11.29
C PHE A 231 -3.96 9.61 12.02
N GLY A 232 -4.41 8.44 11.57
CA GLY A 232 -4.01 7.15 12.12
C GLY A 232 -2.81 6.51 11.40
N LEU A 233 -2.63 5.20 11.68
CA LEU A 233 -1.53 4.40 11.13
C LEU A 233 -1.58 4.29 9.60
N ALA A 234 -2.78 4.18 8.99
CA ALA A 234 -2.92 4.09 7.54
C ALA A 234 -2.59 5.39 6.81
N GLY A 235 -2.82 6.52 7.47
CA GLY A 235 -2.56 7.86 6.95
C GLY A 235 -1.18 8.37 7.36
N ILE A 236 -1.13 9.27 8.37
CA ILE A 236 0.10 9.94 8.78
C ILE A 236 1.22 8.96 9.13
N GLY A 237 0.91 7.83 9.79
CA GLY A 237 1.93 6.86 10.18
C GLY A 237 2.69 6.29 8.97
N ASP A 238 1.97 5.77 7.96
CA ASP A 238 2.59 5.19 6.75
C ASP A 238 3.14 6.28 5.80
N MET A 239 2.50 7.45 5.78
CA MET A 239 2.94 8.59 5.00
C MET A 239 4.27 9.14 5.52
N ALA A 240 4.41 9.33 6.83
CA ALA A 240 5.65 9.78 7.46
C ALA A 240 6.79 8.78 7.21
N LEU A 241 6.55 7.48 7.50
CA LEU A 241 7.54 6.43 7.24
C LEU A 241 8.03 6.45 5.79
N SER A 242 7.11 6.61 4.83
CA SER A 242 7.44 6.56 3.41
C SER A 242 8.06 7.83 2.88
N SER A 243 7.73 9.01 3.44
CA SER A 243 8.20 10.32 3.00
C SER A 243 9.53 10.76 3.62
N LEU A 244 10.01 10.03 4.64
CA LEU A 244 11.25 10.37 5.36
C LEU A 244 12.37 9.35 5.16
N SER A 245 12.17 8.32 4.32
CA SER A 245 13.12 7.22 4.19
C SER A 245 13.47 6.88 2.74
N MET A 246 14.77 6.76 2.45
CA MET A 246 15.29 6.24 1.18
C MET A 246 14.91 4.78 0.93
N THR A 247 14.50 4.03 1.95
CA THR A 247 13.95 2.67 1.80
C THR A 247 12.61 2.68 1.05
N SER A 248 11.88 3.80 1.06
CA SER A 248 10.68 3.99 0.27
C SER A 248 11.02 4.16 -1.21
N ARG A 249 10.58 3.22 -2.06
CA ARG A 249 10.80 3.28 -3.52
C ARG A 249 10.27 4.57 -4.15
N ASN A 250 9.13 5.06 -3.68
CA ASN A 250 8.53 6.29 -4.19
C ASN A 250 9.34 7.52 -3.79
N PHE A 251 9.82 7.59 -2.55
CA PHE A 251 10.73 8.65 -2.11
C PHE A 251 12.06 8.60 -2.88
N ALA A 252 12.68 7.42 -2.97
CA ALA A 252 13.94 7.23 -3.69
C ALA A 252 13.82 7.60 -5.18
N TRP A 253 12.68 7.31 -5.80
CA TRP A 253 12.41 7.74 -7.18
C TRP A 253 12.34 9.27 -7.29
N GLY A 254 11.57 9.93 -6.43
CA GLY A 254 11.49 11.38 -6.41
C GLY A 254 12.85 12.06 -6.18
N TYR A 255 13.64 11.53 -5.26
CA TYR A 255 15.03 11.96 -5.03
C TYR A 255 15.91 11.79 -6.27
N SER A 256 15.87 10.61 -6.90
CA SER A 256 16.66 10.33 -8.09
C SER A 256 16.28 11.24 -9.26
N LEU A 257 14.98 11.49 -9.45
CA LEU A 257 14.49 12.42 -10.46
C LEU A 257 15.05 13.83 -10.25
N ALA A 258 14.99 14.35 -9.03
CA ALA A 258 15.48 15.69 -8.68
C ALA A 258 17.01 15.82 -8.83
N LYS A 259 17.73 14.74 -8.56
CA LYS A 259 19.21 14.67 -8.74
C LYS A 259 19.64 14.26 -10.15
N LYS A 260 18.71 14.00 -11.08
CA LYS A 260 18.98 13.48 -12.41
C LYS A 260 19.81 12.18 -12.39
N LEU A 261 19.54 11.33 -11.40
CA LEU A 261 20.22 10.04 -11.23
C LEU A 261 19.40 8.91 -11.90
N PRO A 262 20.07 7.86 -12.42
CA PRO A 262 19.36 6.71 -12.96
C PRO A 262 18.59 5.97 -11.85
N PHE A 263 17.35 5.57 -12.13
CA PHE A 263 16.53 4.77 -11.22
C PHE A 263 16.21 3.41 -11.83
N LYS A 264 16.73 2.35 -11.21
CA LYS A 264 16.65 0.97 -11.75
C LYS A 264 15.29 0.27 -11.54
N ASN A 265 14.39 0.86 -10.77
CA ASN A 265 13.15 0.19 -10.41
C ASN A 265 11.99 0.77 -11.21
N ASN A 266 11.35 -0.04 -12.08
CA ASN A 266 10.30 0.42 -12.98
C ASN A 266 8.92 0.58 -12.30
N LEU A 267 8.75 0.14 -11.05
CA LEU A 267 7.46 0.20 -10.36
C LEU A 267 7.42 1.37 -9.38
N VAL A 268 6.82 2.48 -9.80
CA VAL A 268 6.57 3.68 -8.98
C VAL A 268 5.06 3.84 -8.82
N GLU A 269 4.52 3.22 -7.79
CA GLU A 269 3.07 3.14 -7.54
C GLU A 269 2.43 4.53 -7.36
N GLY A 270 3.18 5.48 -6.80
CA GLY A 270 2.71 6.84 -6.54
C GLY A 270 2.37 7.64 -7.81
N LEU A 271 3.05 7.39 -8.93
CA LEU A 271 2.72 8.07 -10.21
C LEU A 271 1.35 7.68 -10.73
N LYS A 272 1.00 6.41 -10.63
CA LYS A 272 -0.32 5.95 -11.01
C LYS A 272 -1.37 6.42 -10.01
N ALA A 273 -1.08 6.30 -8.72
CA ALA A 273 -1.98 6.73 -7.66
C ALA A 273 -2.30 8.23 -7.78
N SER A 274 -1.32 9.09 -8.12
CA SER A 274 -1.56 10.52 -8.30
C SER A 274 -2.54 10.81 -9.43
N LYS A 275 -2.39 10.15 -10.60
CA LYS A 275 -3.31 10.30 -11.73
C LYS A 275 -4.74 9.89 -11.37
N MET A 276 -4.89 8.79 -10.65
CA MET A 276 -6.21 8.30 -10.22
C MET A 276 -6.83 9.16 -9.14
N ALA A 277 -6.02 9.67 -8.21
CA ALA A 277 -6.45 10.62 -7.19
C ALA A 277 -6.95 11.94 -7.81
N ILE A 278 -6.21 12.50 -8.78
CA ILE A 278 -6.65 13.71 -9.51
C ILE A 278 -7.97 13.47 -10.25
N LYS A 279 -8.10 12.33 -10.93
CA LYS A 279 -9.36 11.96 -11.60
C LYS A 279 -10.56 11.94 -10.64
N ASN A 280 -10.38 11.46 -9.43
CA ASN A 280 -11.42 11.45 -8.40
C ASN A 280 -11.63 12.86 -7.83
N ALA A 281 -10.56 13.62 -7.58
CA ALA A 281 -10.62 14.98 -7.08
C ALA A 281 -11.38 15.93 -8.03
N GLU A 282 -11.18 15.79 -9.35
CA GLU A 282 -11.90 16.57 -10.37
C GLU A 282 -13.41 16.33 -10.35
N LYS A 283 -13.84 15.10 -10.13
CA LYS A 283 -15.28 14.78 -9.97
C LYS A 283 -15.89 15.40 -8.70
N LEU A 284 -15.07 15.65 -7.70
CA LEU A 284 -15.46 16.18 -6.40
C LEU A 284 -15.16 17.68 -6.24
N ASN A 285 -14.63 18.33 -7.30
CA ASN A 285 -14.18 19.71 -7.27
C ASN A 285 -13.16 20.01 -6.17
N LEU A 286 -12.27 19.05 -5.88
CA LEU A 286 -11.25 19.17 -4.84
C LEU A 286 -9.92 19.71 -5.42
N GLU A 287 -9.32 20.68 -4.73
CA GLU A 287 -7.96 21.12 -5.03
C GLU A 287 -6.92 20.21 -4.38
N MET A 288 -6.03 19.63 -5.19
CA MET A 288 -4.95 18.75 -4.76
C MET A 288 -3.62 19.15 -5.43
N PRO A 289 -3.04 20.29 -5.05
CA PRO A 289 -1.86 20.84 -5.74
C PRO A 289 -0.61 19.96 -5.66
N ILE A 290 -0.32 19.32 -4.51
CA ILE A 290 0.84 18.42 -4.36
C ILE A 290 0.62 17.17 -5.22
N THR A 291 -0.57 16.59 -5.18
CA THR A 291 -0.93 15.44 -6.00
C THR A 291 -0.84 15.78 -7.49
N ARG A 292 -1.33 16.96 -7.90
CA ARG A 292 -1.24 17.44 -9.29
C ARG A 292 0.21 17.64 -9.72
N PHE A 293 1.04 18.24 -8.87
CA PHE A 293 2.48 18.33 -9.11
C PHE A 293 3.08 16.96 -9.42
N VAL A 294 2.79 15.94 -8.61
CA VAL A 294 3.32 14.59 -8.83
C VAL A 294 2.85 14.00 -10.17
N THR A 295 1.64 14.31 -10.65
CA THR A 295 1.17 13.76 -11.94
C THR A 295 1.99 14.23 -13.15
N VAL A 296 2.60 15.40 -13.09
CA VAL A 296 3.38 15.98 -14.19
C VAL A 296 4.86 15.65 -14.13
N THR A 297 5.37 15.14 -12.99
CA THR A 297 6.81 14.91 -12.78
C THR A 297 7.44 13.89 -13.72
N ASN A 298 6.65 13.08 -14.41
CA ASN A 298 7.13 12.08 -15.39
C ASN A 298 7.02 12.59 -16.85
N GLN A 299 6.90 13.90 -17.05
CA GLN A 299 6.90 14.50 -18.39
C GLN A 299 8.33 14.85 -18.80
N ASP A 300 8.63 14.64 -20.09
CA ASP A 300 9.93 15.02 -20.65
C ASP A 300 10.09 16.55 -20.62
N ASN A 301 11.30 17.01 -20.36
CA ASN A 301 11.68 18.43 -20.32
C ASN A 301 11.02 19.28 -19.21
N LEU A 302 10.48 18.65 -18.15
CA LEU A 302 9.93 19.37 -17.01
C LEU A 302 11.04 20.00 -16.14
N ASP A 303 10.97 21.30 -15.88
CA ASP A 303 11.78 21.94 -14.86
C ASP A 303 11.13 21.78 -13.49
N LEU A 304 11.65 20.85 -12.69
CA LEU A 304 11.13 20.53 -11.36
C LEU A 304 11.19 21.72 -10.40
N LYS A 305 12.20 22.62 -10.54
CA LYS A 305 12.31 23.81 -9.68
C LYS A 305 11.15 24.76 -9.93
N ILE A 306 10.87 25.04 -11.20
CA ILE A 306 9.75 25.89 -11.61
C ILE A 306 8.42 25.31 -11.11
N GLU A 307 8.21 24.00 -11.25
CA GLU A 307 6.96 23.38 -10.79
C GLU A 307 6.79 23.39 -9.27
N VAL A 308 7.87 23.20 -8.52
CA VAL A 308 7.86 23.35 -7.06
C VAL A 308 7.59 24.80 -6.66
N GLU A 309 8.22 25.79 -7.33
CA GLU A 309 7.96 27.20 -7.08
C GLU A 309 6.49 27.56 -7.35
N LYS A 310 5.90 27.10 -8.45
CA LYS A 310 4.46 27.30 -8.72
C LYS A 310 3.57 26.72 -7.62
N MET A 311 3.94 25.57 -7.09
CA MET A 311 3.22 24.92 -5.99
C MET A 311 3.35 25.73 -4.69
N LEU A 312 4.54 26.29 -4.38
CA LEU A 312 4.81 27.04 -3.16
C LEU A 312 4.29 28.48 -3.21
N ASN A 313 4.30 29.12 -4.38
CA ASN A 313 3.85 30.51 -4.60
C ASN A 313 2.33 30.67 -4.74
N ARG A 314 1.55 29.75 -4.21
CA ARG A 314 0.09 29.87 -4.16
C ARG A 314 -0.35 30.97 -3.19
N PRO A 315 -1.48 31.67 -3.46
CA PRO A 315 -2.00 32.65 -2.54
C PRO A 315 -2.19 32.08 -1.13
N PRO A 316 -1.91 32.84 -0.07
CA PRO A 316 -2.15 32.40 1.29
C PRO A 316 -3.63 32.07 1.49
N LYS A 317 -3.89 30.96 2.19
CA LYS A 317 -5.24 30.47 2.51
C LYS A 317 -5.30 30.17 4.02
N LEU A 318 -6.51 30.07 4.54
CA LEU A 318 -6.71 29.50 5.86
C LEU A 318 -6.16 28.06 5.89
N GLU A 319 -5.58 27.64 7.01
CA GLU A 319 -4.96 26.31 7.14
C GLU A 319 -5.99 25.19 6.92
N TRP A 320 -7.17 25.35 7.50
CA TRP A 320 -8.29 24.43 7.34
C TRP A 320 -9.45 25.14 6.64
N ILE A 321 -9.75 24.72 5.43
CA ILE A 321 -10.97 25.08 4.71
C ILE A 321 -11.87 23.85 4.75
N LYS A 322 -13.04 24.03 5.33
CA LYS A 322 -14.11 23.04 5.30
C LYS A 322 -14.69 22.93 3.89
#